data_8d30a16c7c8933846855d69e00e8b753
#
_entry.id   8d30a16c7c8933846855d69e00e8b753
#
_cell.length_a   1.000
_cell.length_b   1.000
_cell.length_c   1.000
_cell.angle_alpha   90.00
_cell.angle_beta   90.00
_cell.angle_gamma   90.00
#
_symmetry.space_group_name_H-M   'P 1'
#
loop_
_entity.id
_entity.type
_entity.pdbx_description
1 polymer ?
#
loop_
_entity_poly.entity_id
_entity_poly.type
_entity_poly.pdbx_seq_one_letter_code
_entity_poly.pdbx_strand_id
1 'polypeptide(L)'
;KFIELKSTEKLSCLLIHENDLSFDLESNFDFIIIQGSIHPNNNRSDVVNNYVSSCLNNTLSDAKKKYSDKVYSFDWNNSKKLNLFLDKNNIQKISSSYPMISDLKCQIDRFFKAIDTKLVYYNNDWDISVWPHCTKGFFKLKKEIPSLISNFSNPILEL
;
A
#
# COMPACT_ATOMS: atom_id res chain seq x y z
N LYS A 1 3.98 3.75 -17.25
CA LYS A 1 5.42 3.41 -17.10
C LYS A 1 5.57 2.91 -15.69
N PHE A 2 5.74 1.61 -15.51
CA PHE A 2 5.92 0.99 -14.20
C PHE A 2 7.32 1.36 -13.70
N ILE A 3 7.42 1.74 -12.43
CA ILE A 3 8.70 2.02 -11.80
C ILE A 3 9.08 0.76 -11.03
N GLU A 4 10.06 0.01 -11.55
CA GLU A 4 10.79 -0.95 -10.73
C GLU A 4 11.52 -0.17 -9.64
N LEU A 5 11.29 -0.54 -8.39
CA LEU A 5 12.08 -0.04 -7.28
C LEU A 5 13.49 -0.63 -7.38
N LYS A 6 14.42 0.11 -7.96
CA LYS A 6 15.83 -0.26 -7.90
C LYS A 6 16.30 -0.14 -6.44
N SER A 7 16.92 -1.18 -5.94
CA SER A 7 17.33 -1.43 -4.56
C SER A 7 18.32 -0.43 -3.93
N THR A 8 18.62 0.68 -4.56
CA THR A 8 19.66 1.62 -4.14
C THR A 8 19.17 2.97 -3.61
N GLU A 9 17.89 3.31 -3.77
CA GLU A 9 17.32 4.51 -3.14
C GLU A 9 16.71 4.13 -1.79
N LYS A 10 17.20 4.71 -0.70
CA LYS A 10 16.53 4.67 0.60
C LYS A 10 15.12 5.22 0.43
N LEU A 11 14.14 4.33 0.45
CA LEU A 11 12.74 4.71 0.46
C LEU A 11 12.40 5.10 1.88
N SER A 12 12.15 6.37 2.11
CA SER A 12 12.02 6.86 3.47
C SER A 12 10.69 6.47 4.15
N CYS A 13 9.62 6.22 3.40
CA CYS A 13 8.31 5.96 4.00
C CYS A 13 7.42 5.05 3.14
N LEU A 14 6.77 4.08 3.79
CA LEU A 14 5.75 3.21 3.21
C LEU A 14 4.36 3.70 3.63
N LEU A 15 3.45 3.87 2.66
CA LEU A 15 2.02 4.07 2.90
C LEU A 15 1.28 2.75 2.74
N ILE A 16 0.57 2.36 3.78
CA ILE A 16 -0.35 1.22 3.83
C ILE A 16 -1.79 1.74 3.80
N HIS A 17 -2.60 1.17 2.94
CA HIS A 17 -4.01 1.51 2.76
C HIS A 17 -4.89 0.27 2.70
N GLU A 18 -6.21 0.45 2.76
CA GLU A 18 -7.20 -0.63 2.87
C GLU A 18 -7.22 -1.66 1.73
N ASN A 19 -6.62 -1.37 0.56
CA ASN A 19 -6.52 -2.36 -0.52
C ASN A 19 -5.28 -3.25 -0.41
N ASP A 20 -4.27 -2.84 0.38
CA ASP A 20 -3.07 -3.62 0.63
C ASP A 20 -2.60 -3.35 2.05
N LEU A 21 -2.84 -4.30 2.92
CA LEU A 21 -2.49 -4.24 4.34
C LEU A 21 -1.15 -4.92 4.66
N SER A 22 -0.42 -5.36 3.62
CA SER A 22 0.87 -5.99 3.80
C SER A 22 1.95 -4.96 4.13
N PHE A 23 2.80 -5.28 5.09
CA PHE A 23 3.94 -4.47 5.50
C PHE A 23 5.24 -5.29 5.68
N ASP A 24 5.25 -6.51 5.16
CA ASP A 24 6.42 -7.41 5.18
C ASP A 24 7.45 -7.08 4.09
N LEU A 25 7.42 -5.87 3.57
CA LEU A 25 8.50 -5.38 2.73
C LEU A 25 9.75 -5.24 3.61
N GLU A 26 10.58 -6.27 3.56
CA GLU A 26 11.82 -6.36 4.32
C GLU A 26 12.61 -5.06 4.23
N SER A 27 12.77 -4.41 5.37
CA SER A 27 13.88 -3.51 5.74
C SER A 27 14.18 -2.24 4.90
N ASN A 28 13.39 -1.85 3.90
CA ASN A 28 13.76 -0.72 3.04
C ASN A 28 13.13 0.62 3.42
N PHE A 29 12.30 0.66 4.47
CA PHE A 29 11.61 1.86 4.90
C PHE A 29 12.01 2.27 6.31
N ASP A 30 12.27 3.57 6.49
CA ASP A 30 12.54 4.13 7.80
C ASP A 30 11.26 4.35 8.60
N PHE A 31 10.12 4.61 7.91
CA PHE A 31 8.82 4.90 8.52
C PHE A 31 7.69 4.19 7.79
N ILE A 32 6.61 3.95 8.51
CA ILE A 32 5.36 3.40 8.00
C ILE A 32 4.22 4.36 8.34
N ILE A 33 3.45 4.74 7.32
CA ILE A 33 2.20 5.50 7.48
C ILE A 33 1.05 4.57 7.16
N ILE A 34 0.09 4.45 8.07
CA ILE A 34 -1.09 3.60 7.89
C ILE A 34 -2.33 4.47 7.83
N GLN A 35 -3.22 4.18 6.88
CA GLN A 35 -4.57 4.73 6.85
C GLN A 35 -5.28 4.40 8.17
N GLY A 36 -5.57 5.42 8.97
CA GLY A 36 -6.13 5.24 10.33
C GLY A 36 -7.65 5.26 10.36
N SER A 37 -8.30 5.72 9.28
CA SER A 37 -9.75 5.80 9.17
C SER A 37 -10.20 5.59 7.73
N ILE A 38 -11.46 5.25 7.57
CA ILE A 38 -12.10 5.18 6.25
C ILE A 38 -12.36 6.60 5.76
N HIS A 39 -12.19 6.81 4.45
CA HIS A 39 -12.51 8.11 3.85
C HIS A 39 -14.00 8.44 4.04
N PRO A 40 -14.35 9.65 4.53
CA PRO A 40 -15.74 10.00 4.87
C PRO A 40 -16.70 9.93 3.68
N ASN A 41 -16.23 10.16 2.46
CA ASN A 41 -17.04 10.11 1.24
C ASN A 41 -16.97 8.74 0.55
N ASN A 42 -17.00 7.66 1.29
CA ASN A 42 -17.12 6.31 0.70
C ASN A 42 -18.61 5.93 0.57
N ASN A 43 -18.94 5.14 -0.44
CA ASN A 43 -20.32 4.67 -0.73
C ASN A 43 -20.56 3.24 -0.25
N ARG A 44 -19.89 2.79 0.80
CA ARG A 44 -20.00 1.44 1.34
C ARG A 44 -21.00 1.39 2.49
N SER A 45 -21.58 0.20 2.74
CA SER A 45 -22.42 -0.03 3.90
C SER A 45 -21.60 0.03 5.21
N ASP A 46 -22.28 0.28 6.31
CA ASP A 46 -21.65 0.32 7.65
C ASP A 46 -21.00 -1.01 8.01
N VAL A 47 -21.55 -2.15 7.57
CA VAL A 47 -20.97 -3.47 7.81
C VAL A 47 -19.59 -3.58 7.16
N VAL A 48 -19.47 -3.15 5.89
CA VAL A 48 -18.20 -3.15 5.17
C VAL A 48 -17.22 -2.16 5.80
N ASN A 49 -17.69 -0.97 6.16
CA ASN A 49 -16.85 0.04 6.81
C ASN A 49 -16.30 -0.44 8.16
N ASN A 50 -17.12 -1.11 8.98
CA ASN A 50 -16.70 -1.68 10.26
C ASN A 50 -15.67 -2.79 10.07
N TYR A 51 -15.85 -3.65 9.05
CA TYR A 51 -14.87 -4.69 8.72
C TYR A 51 -13.53 -4.08 8.31
N VAL A 52 -13.52 -3.13 7.36
CA VAL A 52 -12.31 -2.47 6.89
C VAL A 52 -11.62 -1.71 8.03
N SER A 53 -12.37 -1.02 8.88
CA SER A 53 -11.82 -0.34 10.07
C SER A 53 -11.13 -1.32 11.01
N SER A 54 -11.74 -2.49 11.23
CA SER A 54 -11.14 -3.53 12.06
C SER A 54 -9.85 -4.07 11.47
N CYS A 55 -9.80 -4.29 10.16
CA CYS A 55 -8.58 -4.71 9.46
C CYS A 55 -7.47 -3.66 9.58
N LEU A 56 -7.77 -2.38 9.35
CA LEU A 56 -6.81 -1.28 9.48
C LEU A 56 -6.27 -1.16 10.91
N ASN A 57 -7.14 -1.30 11.92
CA ASN A 57 -6.74 -1.26 13.33
C ASN A 57 -5.84 -2.43 13.71
N ASN A 58 -6.13 -3.64 13.23
CA ASN A 58 -5.29 -4.80 13.44
C ASN A 58 -3.91 -4.60 12.79
N THR A 59 -3.87 -4.16 11.53
CA THR A 59 -2.63 -3.84 10.82
C THR A 59 -1.81 -2.79 11.57
N LEU A 60 -2.45 -1.73 12.06
CA LEU A 60 -1.79 -0.69 12.85
C LEU A 60 -1.21 -1.26 14.15
N SER A 61 -1.95 -2.11 14.86
CA SER A 61 -1.50 -2.77 16.07
C SER A 61 -0.27 -3.64 15.82
N ASP A 62 -0.31 -4.45 14.78
CA ASP A 62 0.77 -5.38 14.45
C ASP A 62 2.01 -4.65 13.93
N ALA A 63 1.82 -3.63 13.09
CA ALA A 63 2.93 -2.77 12.67
C ALA A 63 3.59 -2.07 13.84
N LYS A 64 2.83 -1.57 14.81
CA LYS A 64 3.38 -0.95 16.04
C LYS A 64 4.15 -1.93 16.91
N LYS A 65 3.67 -3.18 17.02
CA LYS A 65 4.42 -4.23 17.75
C LYS A 65 5.78 -4.51 17.12
N LYS A 66 5.83 -4.51 15.75
CA LYS A 66 7.05 -4.84 15.00
C LYS A 66 8.01 -3.65 14.87
N TYR A 67 7.49 -2.43 14.68
CA TYR A 67 8.27 -1.25 14.29
C TYR A 67 8.17 -0.07 15.27
N SER A 68 7.42 -0.22 16.38
CA SER A 68 7.32 0.75 17.47
C SER A 68 6.98 2.19 17.02
N ASP A 69 7.87 3.13 17.28
CA ASP A 69 7.74 4.56 17.03
C ASP A 69 7.90 4.98 15.57
N LYS A 70 8.28 4.04 14.69
CA LYS A 70 8.38 4.28 13.25
C LYS A 70 7.02 4.24 12.53
N VAL A 71 5.94 3.92 13.26
CA VAL A 71 4.59 3.75 12.70
C VAL A 71 3.72 4.95 13.03
N TYR A 72 3.19 5.59 12.03
CA TYR A 72 2.24 6.70 12.14
C TYR A 72 0.89 6.33 11.50
N SER A 73 -0.21 6.70 12.15
CA SER A 73 -1.56 6.56 11.58
C SER A 73 -2.07 7.93 11.17
N PHE A 74 -2.51 8.07 9.91
CA PHE A 74 -3.09 9.31 9.43
C PHE A 74 -4.61 9.27 9.38
N ASP A 75 -5.23 10.44 9.55
CA ASP A 75 -6.67 10.65 9.39
C ASP A 75 -6.91 11.57 8.18
N TRP A 76 -7.87 11.21 7.34
CA TRP A 76 -8.26 11.99 6.16
C TRP A 76 -8.66 13.44 6.47
N ASN A 77 -9.20 13.66 7.66
CA ASN A 77 -9.65 14.98 8.11
C ASN A 77 -8.52 15.83 8.72
N ASN A 78 -7.31 15.28 8.85
CA ASN A 78 -6.23 15.94 9.57
C ASN A 78 -4.87 15.88 8.85
N SER A 79 -4.84 16.46 7.65
CA SER A 79 -3.61 16.58 6.86
C SER A 79 -2.50 17.35 7.57
N LYS A 80 -2.84 18.32 8.43
CA LYS A 80 -1.85 19.11 9.19
C LYS A 80 -1.00 18.24 10.12
N LYS A 81 -1.60 17.26 10.80
CA LYS A 81 -0.84 16.34 11.66
C LYS A 81 0.11 15.47 10.86
N LEU A 82 -0.33 15.00 9.69
CA LEU A 82 0.53 14.23 8.80
C LEU A 82 1.69 15.09 8.29
N ASN A 83 1.45 16.33 7.86
CA ASN A 83 2.51 17.24 7.44
C ASN A 83 3.55 17.45 8.53
N LEU A 84 3.12 17.71 9.76
CA LEU A 84 4.05 17.86 10.90
C LEU A 84 4.90 16.60 11.12
N PHE A 85 4.33 15.42 10.95
CA PHE A 85 5.08 14.17 11.04
C PHE A 85 6.10 14.04 9.90
N LEU A 86 5.71 14.34 8.66
CA LEU A 86 6.58 14.30 7.49
C LEU A 86 7.74 15.27 7.61
N ASP A 87 7.45 16.52 7.98
CA ASP A 87 8.44 17.58 8.16
C ASP A 87 9.44 17.25 9.28
N LYS A 88 8.92 16.82 10.44
CA LYS A 88 9.75 16.43 11.59
C LYS A 88 10.75 15.31 11.25
N ASN A 89 10.36 14.38 10.38
CA ASN A 89 11.18 13.25 10.01
C ASN A 89 11.88 13.43 8.64
N ASN A 90 11.78 14.63 8.04
CA ASN A 90 12.36 14.95 6.73
C ASN A 90 11.95 13.95 5.62
N ILE A 91 10.67 13.56 5.62
CA ILE A 91 10.12 12.60 4.66
C ILE A 91 9.63 13.37 3.43
N GLN A 92 10.34 13.24 2.32
CA GLN A 92 10.00 13.92 1.05
C GLN A 92 9.31 13.01 0.05
N LYS A 93 9.43 11.68 0.23
CA LYS A 93 8.90 10.67 -0.68
C LYS A 93 8.20 9.57 0.09
N ILE A 94 6.98 9.27 -0.32
CA ILE A 94 6.18 8.17 0.20
C ILE A 94 5.98 7.15 -0.92
N SER A 95 6.17 5.87 -0.61
CA SER A 95 5.90 4.77 -1.53
C SER A 95 4.67 4.00 -1.07
N SER A 96 3.84 3.57 -2.00
CA SER A 96 2.64 2.79 -1.73
C SER A 96 2.45 1.73 -2.78
N SER A 97 1.85 0.59 -2.41
CA SER A 97 1.31 -0.31 -3.42
C SER A 97 0.27 0.43 -4.27
N TYR A 98 0.15 0.03 -5.53
CA TYR A 98 -0.82 0.65 -6.43
C TYR A 98 -2.24 0.25 -5.98
N PRO A 99 -3.07 1.21 -5.49
CA PRO A 99 -4.44 0.89 -5.11
C PRO A 99 -5.25 0.54 -6.35
N MET A 100 -6.23 -0.35 -6.20
CA MET A 100 -7.15 -0.65 -7.30
C MET A 100 -7.76 0.63 -7.86
N ILE A 101 -8.03 0.64 -9.18
CA ILE A 101 -8.71 1.77 -9.84
C ILE A 101 -10.10 1.93 -9.22
N SER A 102 -10.22 2.88 -8.32
CA SER A 102 -11.40 3.09 -7.48
C SER A 102 -11.39 4.50 -6.90
N ASP A 103 -12.43 4.84 -6.16
CA ASP A 103 -12.51 6.09 -5.41
C ASP A 103 -11.33 6.26 -4.44
N LEU A 104 -10.86 5.18 -3.83
CA LEU A 104 -9.72 5.22 -2.91
C LEU A 104 -8.47 5.80 -3.58
N LYS A 105 -8.14 5.36 -4.80
CA LYS A 105 -6.99 5.91 -5.52
C LYS A 105 -7.12 7.42 -5.73
N CYS A 106 -8.29 7.88 -6.16
CA CYS A 106 -8.55 9.30 -6.35
C CYS A 106 -8.44 10.09 -5.03
N GLN A 107 -8.89 9.50 -3.93
CA GLN A 107 -8.82 10.10 -2.59
C GLN A 107 -7.38 10.21 -2.11
N ILE A 108 -6.59 9.15 -2.24
CA ILE A 108 -5.16 9.13 -1.91
C ILE A 108 -4.42 10.18 -2.73
N ASP A 109 -4.58 10.19 -4.05
CA ASP A 109 -3.91 11.14 -4.94
C ASP A 109 -4.22 12.59 -4.56
N ARG A 110 -5.49 12.91 -4.29
CA ARG A 110 -5.90 14.26 -3.88
C ARG A 110 -5.33 14.67 -2.53
N PHE A 111 -5.37 13.75 -1.57
CA PHE A 111 -4.90 14.00 -0.21
C PHE A 111 -3.40 14.28 -0.21
N PHE A 112 -2.59 13.43 -0.84
CA PHE A 112 -1.13 13.60 -0.86
C PHE A 112 -0.68 14.74 -1.78
N LYS A 113 -1.45 15.07 -2.82
CA LYS A 113 -1.22 16.29 -3.61
C LYS A 113 -1.42 17.57 -2.78
N ALA A 114 -2.40 17.56 -1.88
CA ALA A 114 -2.69 18.73 -1.01
C ALA A 114 -1.62 18.97 0.06
N ILE A 115 -0.82 17.96 0.39
CA ILE A 115 0.29 18.08 1.37
C ILE A 115 1.68 18.19 0.72
N ASP A 116 1.72 18.40 -0.60
CA ASP A 116 2.95 18.62 -1.38
C ASP A 116 4.05 17.55 -1.17
N THR A 117 3.64 16.32 -0.93
CA THR A 117 4.57 15.21 -0.74
C THR A 117 4.55 14.30 -1.97
N LYS A 118 5.73 13.89 -2.42
CA LYS A 118 5.86 13.00 -3.57
C LYS A 118 5.38 11.60 -3.22
N LEU A 119 4.21 11.22 -3.74
CA LEU A 119 3.69 9.86 -3.67
C LEU A 119 4.12 9.06 -4.90
N VAL A 120 4.69 7.87 -4.68
CA VAL A 120 5.15 6.96 -5.73
C VAL A 120 4.47 5.61 -5.52
N TYR A 121 3.79 5.12 -6.54
CA TYR A 121 3.19 3.79 -6.53
C TYR A 121 4.16 2.75 -7.07
N TYR A 122 4.15 1.58 -6.44
CA TYR A 122 4.78 0.37 -6.94
C TYR A 122 3.73 -0.73 -7.12
N ASN A 123 4.04 -1.70 -7.96
CA ASN A 123 3.25 -2.92 -8.09
C ASN A 123 4.02 -4.07 -7.46
N ASN A 124 3.31 -4.99 -6.83
CA ASN A 124 3.92 -6.23 -6.36
C ASN A 124 4.24 -7.16 -7.54
N ASP A 125 5.14 -8.11 -7.33
CA ASP A 125 5.60 -9.01 -8.38
C ASP A 125 4.48 -9.87 -8.96
N TRP A 126 3.49 -10.23 -8.13
CA TRP A 126 2.30 -10.94 -8.58
C TRP A 126 1.51 -10.12 -9.60
N ASP A 127 1.20 -8.86 -9.30
CA ASP A 127 0.45 -7.99 -10.20
C ASP A 127 1.22 -7.73 -11.50
N ILE A 128 2.54 -7.53 -11.41
CA ILE A 128 3.40 -7.35 -12.57
C ILE A 128 3.33 -8.58 -13.49
N SER A 129 3.31 -9.77 -12.92
CA SER A 129 3.29 -11.02 -13.67
C SER A 129 1.92 -11.36 -14.24
N VAL A 130 0.84 -11.04 -13.50
CA VAL A 130 -0.53 -11.40 -13.88
C VAL A 130 -1.16 -10.42 -14.86
N TRP A 131 -0.94 -9.14 -14.71
CA TRP A 131 -1.59 -8.09 -15.52
C TRP A 131 -1.43 -8.25 -17.04
N PRO A 132 -0.28 -8.62 -17.60
CA PRO A 132 -0.15 -8.87 -19.04
C PRO A 132 -1.12 -9.92 -19.58
N HIS A 133 -1.57 -10.84 -18.74
CA HIS A 133 -2.49 -11.92 -19.10
C HIS A 133 -3.97 -11.55 -18.93
N CYS A 134 -4.28 -10.41 -18.31
CA CYS A 134 -5.66 -9.95 -18.05
C CYS A 134 -6.32 -9.23 -19.22
N THR A 135 -5.68 -9.13 -20.37
CA THR A 135 -6.12 -8.29 -21.51
C THR A 135 -7.33 -8.82 -22.30
N LYS A 136 -7.67 -10.11 -22.18
CA LYS A 136 -8.70 -10.79 -23.00
C LYS A 136 -9.70 -11.62 -22.20
N GLY A 137 -9.97 -11.23 -20.95
CA GLY A 137 -10.95 -11.87 -20.07
C GLY A 137 -10.43 -13.10 -19.35
N PHE A 138 -11.24 -13.57 -18.41
CA PHE A 138 -10.89 -14.61 -17.42
C PHE A 138 -10.41 -15.93 -18.03
N PHE A 139 -11.04 -16.41 -19.11
CA PHE A 139 -10.69 -17.72 -19.68
C PHE A 139 -9.28 -17.78 -20.26
N LYS A 140 -8.75 -16.65 -20.71
CA LYS A 140 -7.36 -16.60 -21.16
C LYS A 140 -6.42 -16.60 -19.97
N LEU A 141 -6.70 -15.77 -18.97
CA LEU A 141 -5.94 -15.76 -17.73
C LEU A 141 -5.94 -17.13 -17.05
N LYS A 142 -7.10 -17.83 -17.00
CA LYS A 142 -7.23 -19.15 -16.40
C LYS A 142 -6.21 -20.15 -16.92
N LYS A 143 -5.86 -20.09 -18.21
CA LYS A 143 -4.88 -21.00 -18.83
C LYS A 143 -3.46 -20.74 -18.34
N GLU A 144 -3.16 -19.49 -17.96
CA GLU A 144 -1.84 -19.07 -17.51
C GLU A 144 -1.64 -19.26 -15.99
N ILE A 145 -2.74 -19.41 -15.21
CA ILE A 145 -2.68 -19.52 -13.73
C ILE A 145 -1.72 -20.61 -13.26
N PRO A 146 -1.73 -21.85 -13.81
CA PRO A 146 -0.81 -22.89 -13.33
C PRO A 146 0.67 -22.49 -13.49
N SER A 147 1.03 -21.88 -14.62
CA SER A 147 2.37 -21.40 -14.89
C SER A 147 2.74 -20.22 -13.96
N LEU A 148 1.82 -19.28 -13.78
CA LEU A 148 2.03 -18.15 -12.88
C LEU A 148 2.26 -18.62 -11.44
N ILE A 149 1.42 -19.54 -10.92
CA ILE A 149 1.58 -20.10 -9.58
C ILE A 149 2.92 -20.82 -9.44
N SER A 150 3.33 -21.65 -10.44
CA SER A 150 4.60 -22.38 -10.35
C SER A 150 5.81 -21.44 -10.26
N ASN A 151 5.75 -20.29 -10.95
CA ASN A 151 6.81 -19.29 -10.90
C ASN A 151 6.91 -18.57 -9.53
N PHE A 152 5.79 -18.48 -8.80
CA PHE A 152 5.73 -17.89 -7.45
C PHE A 152 5.86 -18.93 -6.33
N SER A 153 5.50 -20.20 -6.60
CA SER A 153 5.54 -21.28 -5.60
C SER A 153 6.92 -21.95 -5.49
N ASN A 154 7.91 -21.46 -6.20
CA ASN A 154 9.31 -21.81 -5.98
C ASN A 154 10.02 -20.67 -5.18
N PRO A 155 9.67 -20.39 -3.93
CA PRO A 155 10.70 -20.02 -2.99
C PRO A 155 11.49 -21.32 -2.85
N ILE A 156 12.69 -21.29 -3.28
CA ILE A 156 13.72 -22.28 -3.02
C ILE A 156 13.59 -22.67 -1.55
N LEU A 157 12.94 -23.80 -1.29
CA LEU A 157 13.16 -24.57 -0.08
C LEU A 157 14.53 -25.23 -0.27
N GLU A 158 15.57 -24.41 -0.22
CA GLU A 158 16.88 -24.91 0.17
C GLU A 158 16.79 -25.19 1.67
N LEU A 159 16.52 -26.47 1.94
CA LEU A 159 16.75 -27.11 3.23
C LEU A 159 18.24 -27.35 3.42
#